data_5164142a2a599806d4b1023a9b433285
#
_entry.id   5164142a2a599806d4b1023a9b433285
#
_cell.length_a   1.000
_cell.length_b   1.000
_cell.length_c   1.000
_cell.angle_alpha   90.00
_cell.angle_beta   90.00
_cell.angle_gamma   90.00
#
_symmetry.space_group_name_H-M   'P 1'
#
loop_
_entity.id
_entity.type
_entity.pdbx_description
1 polymer ?
#
loop_
_entity_poly.entity_id
_entity_poly.type
_entity_poly.pdbx_seq_one_letter_code
_entity_poly.pdbx_strand_id
1 'polypeptide(L)'
;PGHPDIVLRKYRTVIFVNGCFWHGHDNCRYFRLPKTNIDFWQKKIERNKERDKKEQCQLAAMGWHCITIWECQLKPKVRIQTLESLAYTLNHIFLEDRKIKTYQIVENDNNFMVAEPEVSYGKIDK
;
A
#
# COMPACT_ATOMS: atom_id res chain seq x y z
N PRO A 1 -11.47 -6.19 6.49
CA PRO A 1 -11.29 -5.00 7.32
C PRO A 1 -11.12 -3.74 6.49
N GLY A 2 -11.71 -2.67 6.95
CA GLY A 2 -11.66 -1.42 6.26
C GLY A 2 -12.52 -1.40 5.00
N HIS A 3 -12.43 -0.29 4.31
CA HIS A 3 -13.20 -0.09 3.09
C HIS A 3 -12.29 0.47 2.02
N PRO A 4 -11.46 -0.38 1.40
CA PRO A 4 -10.59 0.09 0.33
C PRO A 4 -11.42 0.62 -0.83
N ASP A 5 -10.90 1.62 -1.50
CA ASP A 5 -11.58 2.20 -2.65
C ASP A 5 -11.50 1.28 -3.86
N ILE A 6 -10.41 0.55 -3.99
CA ILE A 6 -10.21 -0.35 -5.12
C ILE A 6 -9.64 -1.67 -4.62
N VAL A 7 -10.18 -2.78 -5.12
CA VAL A 7 -9.69 -4.11 -4.78
C VAL A 7 -9.28 -4.80 -6.06
N LEU A 8 -8.01 -5.14 -6.16
CA LEU A 8 -7.46 -5.80 -7.33
C LEU A 8 -7.05 -7.22 -6.97
N ARG A 9 -7.94 -8.17 -7.17
CA ARG A 9 -7.73 -9.55 -6.75
C ARG A 9 -6.56 -10.21 -7.44
N LYS A 10 -6.40 -9.90 -8.72
CA LYS A 10 -5.31 -10.46 -9.50
C LYS A 10 -3.94 -10.14 -8.90
N TYR A 11 -3.83 -8.97 -8.30
CA TYR A 11 -2.59 -8.52 -7.70
C TYR A 11 -2.56 -8.73 -6.18
N ARG A 12 -3.66 -9.20 -5.62
CA ARG A 12 -3.84 -9.31 -4.16
C ARG A 12 -3.53 -7.98 -3.50
N THR A 13 -4.03 -6.93 -4.09
CA THR A 13 -3.73 -5.57 -3.67
C THR A 13 -5.00 -4.78 -3.49
N VAL A 14 -5.04 -3.97 -2.45
CA VAL A 14 -6.12 -3.02 -2.24
C VAL A 14 -5.52 -1.62 -2.26
N ILE A 15 -6.29 -0.66 -2.74
CA ILE A 15 -5.84 0.71 -2.84
C ILE A 15 -6.79 1.61 -2.07
N PHE A 16 -6.21 2.42 -1.19
CA PHE A 16 -6.94 3.43 -0.45
C PHE A 16 -6.59 4.79 -1.05
N VAL A 17 -7.61 5.57 -1.36
CA VAL A 17 -7.40 6.95 -1.81
C VAL A 17 -7.80 7.85 -0.64
N ASN A 18 -6.81 8.40 0.03
CA ASN A 18 -7.02 9.14 1.26
C ASN A 18 -7.01 10.66 1.07
N GLY A 19 -8.01 11.32 1.63
CA GLY A 19 -8.01 12.79 1.68
C GLY A 19 -6.95 13.23 2.67
N CYS A 20 -6.17 14.21 2.28
CA CYS A 20 -5.01 14.62 3.07
C CYS A 20 -5.39 15.14 4.45
N PHE A 21 -6.47 15.88 4.54
CA PHE A 21 -6.90 16.42 5.82
C PHE A 21 -7.43 15.34 6.75
N TRP A 22 -8.37 14.53 6.24
CA TRP A 22 -9.08 13.56 7.10
C TRP A 22 -8.18 12.46 7.61
N HIS A 23 -7.14 12.12 6.87
CA HIS A 23 -6.23 11.06 7.26
C HIS A 23 -4.89 11.58 7.76
N GLY A 24 -4.78 12.89 7.95
CA GLY A 24 -3.60 13.48 8.57
C GLY A 24 -2.30 13.25 7.81
N HIS A 25 -2.32 13.56 6.53
CA HIS A 25 -1.14 13.32 5.69
C HIS A 25 0.06 14.14 6.20
N ASP A 26 1.12 13.47 6.60
CA ASP A 26 2.29 14.11 7.17
C ASP A 26 3.05 14.94 6.14
N ASN A 27 3.57 16.07 6.59
CA ASN A 27 4.39 16.96 5.76
C ASN A 27 3.70 17.39 4.46
N CYS A 28 2.37 17.53 4.53
CA CYS A 28 1.58 17.89 3.37
C CYS A 28 0.94 19.25 3.58
N ARG A 29 1.07 20.14 2.60
CA ARG A 29 0.51 21.47 2.73
C ARG A 29 -1.00 21.50 2.73
N TYR A 30 -1.63 20.42 2.30
CA TYR A 30 -3.09 20.33 2.32
C TYR A 30 -3.63 19.87 3.66
N PHE A 31 -2.75 19.49 4.58
CA PHE A 31 -3.17 19.15 5.91
C PHE A 31 -2.78 20.26 6.88
N ARG A 32 -3.77 20.95 7.40
CA ARG A 32 -3.56 21.96 8.43
C ARG A 32 -4.72 21.88 9.39
N LEU A 33 -4.40 21.83 10.66
CA LEU A 33 -5.45 21.84 11.67
C LEU A 33 -6.14 23.20 11.69
N PRO A 34 -7.47 23.22 11.79
CA PRO A 34 -8.20 24.48 11.92
C PRO A 34 -7.75 25.21 13.17
N LYS A 35 -7.85 26.52 13.14
CA LYS A 35 -7.44 27.33 14.28
C LYS A 35 -8.43 27.26 15.45
N THR A 36 -9.67 26.88 15.16
CA THR A 36 -10.68 26.73 16.20
C THR A 36 -10.90 25.25 16.47
N ASN A 37 -11.21 24.90 17.70
CA ASN A 37 -11.44 23.52 18.12
C ASN A 37 -10.25 22.61 17.80
N ILE A 38 -9.05 23.11 18.04
CA ILE A 38 -7.83 22.39 17.73
C ILE A 38 -7.82 21.01 18.39
N ASP A 39 -8.15 20.93 19.67
CA ASP A 39 -8.13 19.66 20.38
C ASP A 39 -9.08 18.65 19.78
N PHE A 40 -10.26 19.10 19.38
CA PHE A 40 -11.26 18.23 18.79
C PHE A 40 -10.72 17.62 17.48
N TRP A 41 -10.19 18.48 16.62
CA TRP A 41 -9.70 18.03 15.33
C TRP A 41 -8.46 17.16 15.45
N GLN A 42 -7.57 17.52 16.38
CA GLN A 42 -6.38 16.74 16.59
C GLN A 42 -6.72 15.32 17.00
N LYS A 43 -7.64 15.17 17.98
CA LYS A 43 -8.05 13.85 18.43
C LYS A 43 -8.75 13.07 17.34
N LYS A 44 -9.58 13.75 16.55
CA LYS A 44 -10.29 13.08 15.47
C LYS A 44 -9.34 12.56 14.41
N ILE A 45 -8.36 13.37 14.03
CA ILE A 45 -7.38 12.96 13.03
C ILE A 45 -6.52 11.81 13.55
N GLU A 46 -6.12 11.89 14.81
CA GLU A 46 -5.33 10.82 15.41
C GLU A 46 -6.10 9.50 15.41
N ARG A 47 -7.39 9.54 15.75
CA ARG A 47 -8.21 8.34 15.70
C ARG A 47 -8.32 7.79 14.29
N ASN A 48 -8.45 8.68 13.31
CA ASN A 48 -8.51 8.25 11.92
C ASN A 48 -7.22 7.54 11.51
N LYS A 49 -6.08 8.12 11.92
CA LYS A 49 -4.78 7.51 11.59
C LYS A 49 -4.60 6.15 12.24
N GLU A 50 -5.03 6.02 13.48
CA GLU A 50 -4.93 4.74 14.18
C GLU A 50 -5.81 3.69 13.54
N ARG A 51 -7.03 4.08 13.16
CA ARG A 51 -7.94 3.17 12.49
C ARG A 51 -7.37 2.72 11.16
N ASP A 52 -6.82 3.67 10.38
CA ASP A 52 -6.22 3.35 9.10
C ASP A 52 -5.08 2.34 9.25
N LYS A 53 -4.23 2.57 10.24
CA LYS A 53 -3.11 1.69 10.49
C LYS A 53 -3.59 0.30 10.89
N LYS A 54 -4.59 0.23 11.74
CA LYS A 54 -5.14 -1.03 12.18
C LYS A 54 -5.73 -1.81 11.03
N GLU A 55 -6.51 -1.13 10.18
CA GLU A 55 -7.14 -1.77 9.04
C GLU A 55 -6.11 -2.30 8.06
N GLN A 56 -5.06 -1.53 7.80
CA GLN A 56 -4.03 -1.97 6.89
C GLN A 56 -3.23 -3.14 7.46
N CYS A 57 -2.98 -3.14 8.76
CA CYS A 57 -2.31 -4.27 9.39
C CYS A 57 -3.15 -5.54 9.29
N GLN A 58 -4.47 -5.42 9.46
CA GLN A 58 -5.35 -6.56 9.35
C GLN A 58 -5.35 -7.11 7.93
N LEU A 59 -5.39 -6.22 6.94
CA LEU A 59 -5.38 -6.66 5.55
C LEU A 59 -4.05 -7.31 5.19
N ALA A 60 -2.95 -6.75 5.68
CA ALA A 60 -1.64 -7.33 5.43
C ALA A 60 -1.54 -8.73 6.04
N ALA A 61 -2.11 -8.90 7.23
CA ALA A 61 -2.12 -10.21 7.88
C ALA A 61 -2.93 -11.23 7.09
N MET A 62 -3.89 -10.76 6.28
CA MET A 62 -4.69 -11.63 5.43
C MET A 62 -4.03 -11.88 4.08
N GLY A 63 -2.84 -11.35 3.86
CA GLY A 63 -2.11 -11.57 2.63
C GLY A 63 -2.33 -10.54 1.54
N TRP A 64 -2.90 -9.40 1.90
CA TRP A 64 -3.13 -8.34 0.92
C TRP A 64 -2.02 -7.30 0.97
N HIS A 65 -1.68 -6.77 -0.20
CA HIS A 65 -0.79 -5.62 -0.28
C HIS A 65 -1.65 -4.37 -0.21
N CYS A 66 -1.26 -3.41 0.60
CA CYS A 66 -2.01 -2.18 0.77
C CYS A 66 -1.24 -1.02 0.17
N ILE A 67 -1.87 -0.31 -0.75
CA ILE A 67 -1.28 0.88 -1.36
C ILE A 67 -2.15 2.06 -1.00
N THR A 68 -1.54 3.14 -0.54
CA THR A 68 -2.24 4.36 -0.23
C THR A 68 -1.87 5.43 -1.23
N ILE A 69 -2.88 6.05 -1.83
CA ILE A 69 -2.68 7.20 -2.70
C ILE A 69 -3.33 8.38 -2.01
N TRP A 70 -2.60 9.48 -1.92
CA TRP A 70 -3.09 10.66 -1.25
C TRP A 70 -3.70 11.63 -2.24
N GLU A 71 -4.70 12.35 -1.80
CA GLU A 71 -5.40 13.32 -2.62
C GLU A 71 -4.45 14.28 -3.32
N CYS A 72 -3.42 14.73 -2.62
CA CYS A 72 -2.46 15.67 -3.20
C CYS A 72 -1.67 15.05 -4.35
N GLN A 73 -1.56 13.74 -4.38
CA GLN A 73 -0.84 13.05 -5.44
C GLN A 73 -1.68 12.90 -6.71
N LEU A 74 -2.96 13.21 -6.62
CA LEU A 74 -3.85 13.16 -7.78
C LEU A 74 -4.15 14.52 -8.36
N LYS A 75 -3.47 15.56 -7.87
CA LYS A 75 -3.59 16.89 -8.47
C LYS A 75 -3.05 16.88 -9.89
N PRO A 76 -3.59 17.73 -10.78
CA PRO A 76 -3.21 17.67 -12.20
C PRO A 76 -1.74 17.63 -12.49
N LYS A 77 -0.94 18.39 -11.74
CA LYS A 77 0.49 18.47 -12.03
C LYS A 77 1.24 17.17 -11.81
N VAL A 78 0.76 16.32 -10.90
CA VAL A 78 1.47 15.10 -10.54
C VAL A 78 0.68 13.84 -10.78
N ARG A 79 -0.55 13.97 -11.26
CA ARG A 79 -1.44 12.82 -11.41
C ARG A 79 -0.86 11.72 -12.28
N ILE A 80 -0.35 12.09 -13.44
CA ILE A 80 0.18 11.09 -14.37
C ILE A 80 1.37 10.36 -13.77
N GLN A 81 2.25 11.11 -13.12
CA GLN A 81 3.41 10.53 -12.47
C GLN A 81 2.99 9.55 -11.38
N THR A 82 1.96 9.92 -10.62
CA THR A 82 1.43 9.07 -9.56
C THR A 82 0.85 7.78 -10.14
N LEU A 83 0.09 7.88 -11.23
CA LEU A 83 -0.51 6.71 -11.85
C LEU A 83 0.54 5.81 -12.49
N GLU A 84 1.60 6.39 -13.03
CA GLU A 84 2.70 5.60 -13.57
C GLU A 84 3.42 4.84 -12.45
N SER A 85 3.62 5.50 -11.32
CA SER A 85 4.24 4.84 -10.17
C SER A 85 3.36 3.71 -9.67
N LEU A 86 2.05 3.92 -9.66
CA LEU A 86 1.11 2.89 -9.25
C LEU A 86 1.19 1.69 -10.18
N ALA A 87 1.21 1.93 -11.49
CA ALA A 87 1.30 0.85 -12.47
C ALA A 87 2.60 0.08 -12.29
N TYR A 88 3.69 0.79 -12.07
CA TYR A 88 4.98 0.16 -11.84
C TYR A 88 4.94 -0.74 -10.60
N THR A 89 4.36 -0.22 -9.51
CA THR A 89 4.26 -0.96 -8.27
C THR A 89 3.41 -2.22 -8.44
N LEU A 90 2.28 -2.10 -9.13
CA LEU A 90 1.42 -3.26 -9.36
C LEU A 90 2.11 -4.33 -10.19
N ASN A 91 2.84 -3.91 -11.22
CA ASN A 91 3.59 -4.86 -12.03
C ASN A 91 4.67 -5.54 -11.20
N HIS A 92 5.33 -4.78 -10.35
CA HIS A 92 6.38 -5.33 -9.50
C HIS A 92 5.80 -6.38 -8.54
N ILE A 93 4.68 -6.08 -7.92
CA ILE A 93 4.00 -7.01 -7.03
C ILE A 93 3.63 -8.29 -7.76
N PHE A 94 3.04 -8.13 -8.94
CA PHE A 94 2.60 -9.27 -9.74
C PHE A 94 3.79 -10.15 -10.16
N LEU A 95 4.87 -9.52 -10.61
CA LEU A 95 6.04 -10.24 -11.05
C LEU A 95 6.76 -10.94 -9.90
N GLU A 96 6.79 -10.33 -8.74
CA GLU A 96 7.43 -10.95 -7.59
C GLU A 96 6.67 -12.20 -7.16
N ASP A 97 5.35 -12.13 -7.13
CA ASP A 97 4.55 -13.29 -6.78
C ASP A 97 4.77 -14.42 -7.77
N ARG A 98 4.83 -14.09 -9.06
CA ARG A 98 5.06 -15.09 -10.08
C ARG A 98 6.49 -15.62 -10.02
N LYS A 99 7.42 -14.74 -9.72
CA LYS A 99 8.82 -15.13 -9.64
C LYS A 99 9.04 -16.13 -8.52
N ILE A 100 8.38 -15.90 -7.40
CA ILE A 100 8.48 -16.83 -6.28
C ILE A 100 7.99 -18.22 -6.69
N LYS A 101 6.87 -18.27 -7.42
CA LYS A 101 6.35 -19.54 -7.89
C LYS A 101 7.28 -20.19 -8.87
N THR A 102 7.84 -19.40 -9.79
CA THR A 102 8.76 -19.89 -10.77
C THR A 102 10.01 -20.42 -10.12
N TYR A 103 10.48 -19.70 -9.10
CA TYR A 103 11.66 -20.08 -8.38
C TYR A 103 11.47 -21.44 -7.73
N GLN A 104 10.33 -21.67 -7.12
CA GLN A 104 10.05 -22.93 -6.48
C GLN A 104 10.08 -24.10 -7.46
N ILE A 105 9.60 -23.88 -8.67
CA ILE A 105 9.61 -24.90 -9.68
C ILE A 105 11.05 -25.23 -10.11
N VAL A 106 11.84 -24.19 -10.28
CA VAL A 106 13.24 -24.35 -10.65
C VAL A 106 13.99 -25.07 -9.54
N GLU A 107 13.64 -24.77 -8.33
CA GLU A 107 14.28 -25.38 -7.18
C GLU A 107 14.08 -26.89 -7.21
N ASN A 108 12.92 -27.34 -7.58
CA ASN A 108 12.64 -28.76 -7.65
C ASN A 108 13.42 -29.44 -8.76
N ASP A 109 13.65 -28.72 -9.84
CA ASP A 109 14.35 -29.29 -10.98
C ASP A 109 15.85 -29.16 -10.88
N ASN A 110 16.29 -28.10 -10.21
CA ASN A 110 17.70 -27.77 -10.21
C ASN A 110 18.05 -27.01 -8.96
N ASN A 111 18.42 -27.70 -7.95
CA ASN A 111 18.66 -27.13 -6.66
C ASN A 111 19.55 -25.93 -6.61
N PHE A 112 20.48 -25.87 -7.47
CA PHE A 112 21.44 -24.83 -7.32
C PHE A 112 20.87 -23.44 -7.58
N MET A 113 19.79 -23.35 -8.28
CA MET A 113 19.17 -22.07 -8.53
C MET A 113 18.49 -21.52 -7.32
N VAL A 114 18.20 -22.40 -6.46
CA VAL A 114 17.46 -22.06 -5.32
C VAL A 114 18.09 -21.15 -4.38
N ALA A 115 19.31 -21.31 -4.29
CA ALA A 115 19.99 -20.64 -3.29
C ALA A 115 19.69 -19.21 -3.28
N GLU A 116 19.32 -18.80 -4.30
CA GLU A 116 19.33 -17.46 -4.43
C GLU A 116 18.38 -16.60 -3.76
N PRO A 117 18.54 -15.46 -3.98
CA PRO A 117 17.86 -14.35 -3.45
C PRO A 117 16.38 -14.46 -3.50
N GLU A 118 15.90 -15.16 -4.43
CA GLU A 118 14.48 -15.26 -4.57
C GLU A 118 13.82 -15.77 -3.32
N VAL A 119 14.55 -16.51 -2.55
CA VAL A 119 14.01 -17.02 -1.31
C VAL A 119 13.54 -15.90 -0.42
N SER A 120 14.21 -14.79 -0.48
CA SER A 120 13.82 -13.67 0.35
C SER A 120 12.48 -13.08 -0.05
N TYR A 121 12.03 -13.38 -1.23
CA TYR A 121 10.75 -12.87 -1.64
C TYR A 121 9.60 -13.52 -0.91
N GLY A 122 9.82 -14.67 -0.37
CA GLY A 122 8.78 -15.31 0.40
C GLY A 122 8.31 -14.44 1.54
N LYS A 123 9.15 -13.54 1.97
CA LYS A 123 8.82 -12.67 3.07
C LYS A 123 7.78 -11.65 2.70
N ILE A 124 7.70 -11.35 1.44
CA ILE A 124 6.81 -10.35 0.96
C ILE A 124 5.39 -10.81 1.05
N ASP A 125 5.22 -12.09 1.07
CA ASP A 125 3.89 -12.65 1.09
C ASP A 125 3.13 -12.35 2.35
N LYS A 126 3.80 -11.83 3.33
CA LYS A 126 3.07 -11.56 4.55
C LYS A 126 2.19 -10.38 4.45
#